data_404f3686ef2b05ad3a0940e3f067e4f2
#
_entry.id   404f3686ef2b05ad3a0940e3f067e4f2
#
_cell.length_a   1.000
_cell.length_b   1.000
_cell.length_c   1.000
_cell.angle_alpha   90.00
_cell.angle_beta   90.00
_cell.angle_gamma   90.00
#
_symmetry.space_group_name_H-M   'P 1'
#
loop_
_entity.id
_entity.type
_entity.pdbx_description
1 polymer ?
#
loop_
_entity_poly.entity_id
_entity_poly.type
_entity_poly.pdbx_seq_one_letter_code
_entity_poly.pdbx_strand_id
1 'polypeptide(L)'
;MNEENKVTKERKDLDILNKMKQLPGGLVIIPLVIAVVIATFFPQAFQIGGYVTALFYEGNACMMGFFLIVCGSMIDIKQVGMPLYKGVVMTGVKFLLGVILGLVVGKVCGPAGFLGIAPFVLIATITNSNGSLYISLSSQFGNATDTGAISILSLNDGPFFTLIALGATGLANIPINSLIAVLVPLLIGFVWGNLDKGFRDACKTAQPIVTFFMTISIGAKTDVKTIVTAGASGIVLGLISAATAVIFFFVINLLLPKKERNAMGAAIGTTALNSAMTPAAVAEADTTMAEFVPMATAQCATESIITLLLCPFITAAFDKYMQKKQKGIYSPEGWAYAKVAGNN
;
A
#
# COMPACT_ATOMS: atom_id res chain seq x y z
N MET A 1 -11.73 60.61 -16.82
CA MET A 1 -10.72 60.22 -15.81
C MET A 1 -11.02 58.79 -15.48
N ASN A 2 -10.32 57.92 -16.15
CA ASN A 2 -10.52 56.48 -16.04
C ASN A 2 -9.38 55.89 -15.20
N GLU A 3 -9.67 55.57 -13.94
CA GLU A 3 -8.97 54.59 -13.18
C GLU A 3 -9.65 53.24 -13.45
N GLU A 4 -8.83 52.20 -13.30
CA GLU A 4 -9.21 50.77 -13.29
C GLU A 4 -9.19 50.02 -14.61
N ASN A 5 -7.98 49.69 -15.01
CA ASN A 5 -7.72 48.41 -15.61
C ASN A 5 -6.36 47.87 -15.10
N LYS A 6 -6.25 47.65 -13.80
CA LYS A 6 -5.26 46.71 -13.27
C LYS A 6 -5.80 45.29 -13.47
N VAL A 7 -5.54 44.77 -14.68
CA VAL A 7 -5.59 43.36 -14.95
C VAL A 7 -4.53 42.71 -14.03
N THR A 8 -4.95 42.27 -12.87
CA THR A 8 -4.22 41.31 -12.04
C THR A 8 -4.07 40.07 -12.93
N LYS A 9 -2.88 39.89 -13.52
CA LYS A 9 -2.48 38.62 -14.13
C LYS A 9 -2.64 37.58 -13.06
N GLU A 10 -3.75 36.82 -13.06
CA GLU A 10 -3.91 35.64 -12.23
C GLU A 10 -2.68 34.77 -12.48
N ARG A 11 -1.88 34.57 -11.43
CA ARG A 11 -0.78 33.64 -11.48
C ARG A 11 -1.39 32.29 -11.82
N LYS A 12 -1.08 31.74 -12.97
CA LYS A 12 -1.53 30.42 -13.41
C LYS A 12 -1.04 29.41 -12.37
N ASP A 13 -1.96 28.90 -11.57
CA ASP A 13 -1.64 27.87 -10.60
C ASP A 13 -1.09 26.65 -11.35
N LEU A 14 0.09 26.16 -10.95
CA LEU A 14 0.75 25.02 -11.60
C LEU A 14 0.07 23.71 -11.27
N ASP A 15 -0.75 23.67 -10.21
CA ASP A 15 -1.52 22.49 -9.75
C ASP A 15 -0.65 21.21 -9.65
N ILE A 16 0.57 21.37 -9.12
CA ILE A 16 1.60 20.34 -9.13
C ILE A 16 1.12 19.09 -8.35
N LEU A 17 0.54 19.28 -7.18
CA LEU A 17 0.08 18.17 -6.34
C LEU A 17 -0.99 17.32 -7.02
N ASN A 18 -1.96 17.95 -7.70
CA ASN A 18 -3.00 17.20 -8.41
C ASN A 18 -2.43 16.49 -9.65
N LYS A 19 -1.48 17.11 -10.36
CA LYS A 19 -0.77 16.44 -11.45
C LYS A 19 0.02 15.23 -10.95
N MET A 20 0.69 15.32 -9.82
CA MET A 20 1.36 14.18 -9.19
C MET A 20 0.36 13.08 -8.83
N LYS A 21 -0.81 13.41 -8.29
CA LYS A 21 -1.88 12.44 -7.96
C LYS A 21 -2.45 11.74 -9.20
N GLN A 22 -2.44 12.38 -10.38
CA GLN A 22 -2.91 11.78 -11.63
C GLN A 22 -1.94 10.72 -12.18
N LEU A 23 -0.65 10.80 -11.84
CA LEU A 23 0.32 9.79 -12.23
C LEU A 23 0.26 8.60 -11.26
N PRO A 24 0.22 7.36 -11.78
CA PRO A 24 0.31 6.19 -10.93
C PRO A 24 1.55 6.27 -10.02
N GLY A 25 1.30 6.35 -8.70
CA GLY A 25 2.37 6.50 -7.72
C GLY A 25 3.13 7.81 -7.70
N GLY A 26 2.67 8.82 -8.39
CA GLY A 26 3.39 10.09 -8.49
C GLY A 26 3.75 10.73 -7.15
N LEU A 27 2.94 10.52 -6.10
CA LEU A 27 3.22 11.02 -4.74
C LEU A 27 4.38 10.30 -4.04
N VAL A 28 4.79 9.12 -4.51
CA VAL A 28 5.93 8.37 -3.98
C VAL A 28 7.12 8.47 -4.94
N ILE A 29 6.89 8.19 -6.23
CA ILE A 29 7.98 8.08 -7.23
C ILE A 29 8.63 9.42 -7.49
N ILE A 30 7.84 10.49 -7.68
CA ILE A 30 8.39 11.81 -8.01
C ILE A 30 9.28 12.34 -6.89
N PRO A 31 8.83 12.42 -5.61
CA PRO A 31 9.70 12.89 -4.53
C PRO A 31 10.88 11.94 -4.28
N LEU A 32 10.71 10.61 -4.45
CA LEU A 32 11.81 9.65 -4.36
C LEU A 32 12.90 9.97 -5.38
N VAL A 33 12.53 10.08 -6.67
CA VAL A 33 13.49 10.35 -7.75
C VAL A 33 14.17 11.71 -7.57
N ILE A 34 13.42 12.76 -7.21
CA ILE A 34 14.00 14.08 -6.93
C ILE A 34 15.03 13.98 -5.80
N ALA A 35 14.66 13.31 -4.70
CA ALA A 35 15.56 13.18 -3.56
C ALA A 35 16.82 12.35 -3.90
N VAL A 36 16.66 11.26 -4.66
CA VAL A 36 17.78 10.41 -5.13
C VAL A 36 18.73 11.20 -6.04
N VAL A 37 18.19 11.99 -6.98
CA VAL A 37 19.01 12.84 -7.85
C VAL A 37 19.78 13.87 -7.02
N ILE A 38 19.11 14.55 -6.10
CA ILE A 38 19.79 15.51 -5.20
C ILE A 38 20.86 14.80 -4.36
N ALA A 39 20.53 13.66 -3.74
CA ALA A 39 21.48 12.92 -2.90
C ALA A 39 22.69 12.40 -3.70
N THR A 40 22.50 12.05 -4.97
CA THR A 40 23.58 11.56 -5.85
C THR A 40 24.55 12.68 -6.22
N PHE A 41 24.03 13.83 -6.63
CA PHE A 41 24.88 14.95 -7.13
C PHE A 41 25.27 15.94 -6.03
N PHE A 42 24.48 16.06 -4.98
CA PHE A 42 24.65 16.98 -3.86
C PHE A 42 24.39 16.26 -2.51
N PRO A 43 25.23 15.28 -2.12
CA PRO A 43 24.95 14.40 -0.97
C PRO A 43 24.82 15.16 0.37
N GLN A 44 25.40 16.35 0.46
CA GLN A 44 25.31 17.17 1.68
C GLN A 44 24.06 18.06 1.72
N ALA A 45 23.29 18.18 0.63
CA ALA A 45 22.15 19.09 0.56
C ALA A 45 21.09 18.79 1.63
N PHE A 46 20.92 17.51 2.00
CA PHE A 46 20.02 17.09 3.06
C PHE A 46 20.67 17.02 4.46
N GLN A 47 21.97 17.26 4.58
CA GLN A 47 22.76 17.10 5.80
C GLN A 47 23.38 18.41 6.31
N ILE A 48 22.80 19.56 5.94
CA ILE A 48 23.27 20.88 6.35
C ILE A 48 22.98 21.23 7.81
N GLY A 49 22.25 20.36 8.53
CA GLY A 49 21.88 20.54 9.93
C GLY A 49 20.46 21.10 10.13
N GLY A 50 20.09 21.27 11.40
CA GLY A 50 18.81 21.84 11.82
C GLY A 50 17.60 21.16 11.24
N TYR A 51 16.57 21.95 10.88
CA TYR A 51 15.30 21.44 10.36
C TYR A 51 15.41 20.74 8.99
N VAL A 52 16.43 21.08 8.19
CA VAL A 52 16.64 20.44 6.89
C VAL A 52 17.03 18.98 7.09
N THR A 53 18.04 18.70 7.91
CA THR A 53 18.47 17.33 8.20
C THR A 53 17.37 16.56 8.94
N ALA A 54 16.73 17.17 9.95
CA ALA A 54 15.68 16.53 10.72
C ALA A 54 14.48 16.11 9.87
N LEU A 55 14.07 16.93 8.86
CA LEU A 55 12.92 16.64 8.02
C LEU A 55 13.28 15.75 6.83
N PHE A 56 14.33 16.08 6.08
CA PHE A 56 14.60 15.49 4.77
C PHE A 56 15.56 14.30 4.82
N TYR A 57 16.33 14.14 5.89
CA TYR A 57 17.30 13.04 6.01
C TYR A 57 16.91 12.05 7.12
N GLU A 58 16.56 12.56 8.31
CA GLU A 58 16.23 11.74 9.49
C GLU A 58 14.71 11.59 9.71
N GLY A 59 13.88 12.30 8.95
CA GLY A 59 12.44 12.44 9.19
C GLY A 59 11.60 11.18 8.98
N ASN A 60 12.17 10.09 8.45
CA ASN A 60 11.42 8.89 8.09
C ASN A 60 10.60 8.32 9.26
N ALA A 61 11.21 8.11 10.42
CA ALA A 61 10.52 7.53 11.58
C ALA A 61 9.36 8.41 12.09
N CYS A 62 9.58 9.74 12.15
CA CYS A 62 8.54 10.68 12.55
C CYS A 62 7.36 10.69 11.56
N MET A 63 7.64 10.76 10.26
CA MET A 63 6.63 10.74 9.21
C MET A 63 5.89 9.39 9.16
N MET A 64 6.58 8.28 9.45
CA MET A 64 5.94 6.96 9.59
C MET A 64 4.94 6.94 10.74
N GLY A 65 5.26 7.55 11.89
CA GLY A 65 4.32 7.68 13.01
C GLY A 65 3.05 8.43 12.60
N PHE A 66 3.18 9.57 11.90
CA PHE A 66 2.03 10.29 11.34
C PHE A 66 1.26 9.46 10.33
N PHE A 67 1.95 8.74 9.44
CA PHE A 67 1.32 7.87 8.45
C PHE A 67 0.48 6.77 9.12
N LEU A 68 0.97 6.16 10.20
CA LEU A 68 0.25 5.15 10.97
C LEU A 68 -1.02 5.72 11.63
N ILE A 69 -0.97 6.97 12.15
CA ILE A 69 -2.17 7.66 12.65
C ILE A 69 -3.18 7.85 11.52
N VAL A 70 -2.74 8.29 10.35
CA VAL A 70 -3.60 8.43 9.16
C VAL A 70 -4.24 7.08 8.81
N CYS A 71 -3.45 6.02 8.68
CA CYS A 71 -3.96 4.68 8.38
C CYS A 71 -4.98 4.20 9.42
N GLY A 72 -4.68 4.35 10.71
CA GLY A 72 -5.58 4.01 11.80
C GLY A 72 -6.91 4.75 11.71
N SER A 73 -6.89 6.05 11.39
CA SER A 73 -8.09 6.88 11.30
C SER A 73 -9.05 6.46 10.19
N MET A 74 -8.56 5.75 9.18
CA MET A 74 -9.37 5.24 8.06
C MET A 74 -10.14 3.96 8.37
N ILE A 75 -9.80 3.27 9.46
CA ILE A 75 -10.47 2.04 9.88
C ILE A 75 -11.84 2.39 10.47
N ASP A 76 -12.93 1.90 9.87
CA ASP A 76 -14.29 2.18 10.33
C ASP A 76 -14.90 0.95 11.04
N ILE A 77 -15.15 1.07 12.34
CA ILE A 77 -15.77 0.01 13.17
C ILE A 77 -17.25 -0.24 12.86
N LYS A 78 -17.90 0.65 12.10
CA LYS A 78 -19.32 0.49 11.75
C LYS A 78 -19.57 -0.57 10.70
N GLN A 79 -18.50 -1.05 10.04
CA GLN A 79 -18.60 -2.12 9.06
C GLN A 79 -18.70 -3.46 9.77
N VAL A 80 -19.91 -4.04 9.78
CA VAL A 80 -20.24 -5.33 10.40
C VAL A 80 -20.82 -6.30 9.40
N GLY A 81 -20.90 -7.59 9.76
CA GLY A 81 -21.49 -8.62 8.91
C GLY A 81 -20.60 -9.00 7.72
N MET A 82 -21.16 -9.02 6.52
CA MET A 82 -20.47 -9.49 5.31
C MET A 82 -19.27 -8.62 4.89
N PRO A 83 -19.31 -7.27 4.97
CA PRO A 83 -18.11 -6.45 4.72
C PRO A 83 -16.94 -6.81 5.63
N LEU A 84 -17.18 -6.96 6.93
CA LEU A 84 -16.17 -7.37 7.90
C LEU A 84 -15.62 -8.76 7.57
N TYR A 85 -16.50 -9.72 7.29
CA TYR A 85 -16.10 -11.10 6.93
C TYR A 85 -15.21 -11.11 5.68
N LYS A 86 -15.62 -10.42 4.60
CA LYS A 86 -14.82 -10.30 3.37
C LYS A 86 -13.46 -9.65 3.64
N GLY A 87 -13.44 -8.55 4.39
CA GLY A 87 -12.21 -7.86 4.75
C GLY A 87 -11.23 -8.76 5.52
N VAL A 88 -11.73 -9.49 6.53
CA VAL A 88 -10.92 -10.43 7.31
C VAL A 88 -10.40 -11.58 6.45
N VAL A 89 -11.24 -12.17 5.61
CA VAL A 89 -10.82 -13.27 4.71
C VAL A 89 -9.77 -12.79 3.73
N MET A 90 -9.98 -11.64 3.08
CA MET A 90 -9.05 -11.09 2.11
C MET A 90 -7.71 -10.73 2.75
N THR A 91 -7.73 -10.05 3.89
CA THR A 91 -6.53 -9.68 4.65
C THR A 91 -5.77 -10.92 5.13
N GLY A 92 -6.49 -11.90 5.69
CA GLY A 92 -5.89 -13.13 6.20
C GLY A 92 -5.24 -13.97 5.10
N VAL A 93 -5.92 -14.16 3.96
CA VAL A 93 -5.37 -14.91 2.82
C VAL A 93 -4.13 -14.21 2.26
N LYS A 94 -4.17 -12.89 2.15
CA LYS A 94 -3.04 -12.10 1.67
C LYS A 94 -1.85 -12.17 2.61
N PHE A 95 -2.09 -12.02 3.91
CA PHE A 95 -1.08 -12.18 4.95
C PHE A 95 -0.42 -13.56 4.91
N LEU A 96 -1.23 -14.63 4.91
CA LEU A 96 -0.72 -16.01 4.90
C LEU A 96 0.08 -16.31 3.64
N LEU A 97 -0.38 -15.87 2.46
CA LEU A 97 0.36 -16.10 1.23
C LEU A 97 1.71 -15.36 1.24
N GLY A 98 1.74 -14.10 1.71
CA GLY A 98 2.98 -13.35 1.86
C GLY A 98 3.98 -14.04 2.78
N VAL A 99 3.52 -14.53 3.94
CA VAL A 99 4.32 -15.29 4.90
C VAL A 99 4.85 -16.58 4.26
N ILE A 100 4.00 -17.36 3.59
CA ILE A 100 4.40 -18.63 2.96
C ILE A 100 5.46 -18.39 1.89
N LEU A 101 5.25 -17.42 1.00
CA LEU A 101 6.21 -17.12 -0.06
C LEU A 101 7.54 -16.59 0.49
N GLY A 102 7.49 -15.69 1.48
CA GLY A 102 8.69 -15.21 2.16
C GLY A 102 9.47 -16.33 2.84
N LEU A 103 8.79 -17.24 3.55
CA LEU A 103 9.42 -18.41 4.18
C LEU A 103 10.01 -19.39 3.17
N VAL A 104 9.29 -19.68 2.08
CA VAL A 104 9.77 -20.57 1.04
C VAL A 104 11.04 -20.00 0.40
N VAL A 105 11.02 -18.72 0.01
CA VAL A 105 12.18 -18.07 -0.58
C VAL A 105 13.32 -17.96 0.42
N GLY A 106 13.05 -17.63 1.68
CA GLY A 106 14.06 -17.56 2.74
C GLY A 106 14.76 -18.91 2.99
N LYS A 107 13.99 -20.02 2.97
CA LYS A 107 14.53 -21.37 3.17
C LYS A 107 15.28 -21.91 1.94
N VAL A 108 14.78 -21.61 0.74
CA VAL A 108 15.35 -22.16 -0.52
C VAL A 108 16.53 -21.32 -1.03
N CYS A 109 16.39 -19.99 -0.97
CA CYS A 109 17.37 -19.05 -1.55
C CYS A 109 18.23 -18.34 -0.51
N GLY A 110 17.93 -18.52 0.78
CA GLY A 110 18.62 -17.82 1.87
C GLY A 110 18.26 -16.33 2.02
N PRO A 111 19.01 -15.57 2.84
CA PRO A 111 18.72 -14.15 3.10
C PRO A 111 18.80 -13.24 1.89
N ALA A 112 19.69 -13.56 0.91
CA ALA A 112 19.81 -12.80 -0.34
C ALA A 112 18.58 -12.93 -1.26
N GLY A 113 17.75 -13.96 -1.03
CA GLY A 113 16.49 -14.16 -1.73
C GLY A 113 16.65 -14.66 -3.17
N PHE A 114 15.58 -14.55 -3.93
CA PHE A 114 15.48 -14.98 -5.33
C PHE A 114 15.66 -13.80 -6.27
N LEU A 115 16.64 -13.87 -7.17
CA LEU A 115 16.98 -12.79 -8.12
C LEU A 115 17.21 -11.42 -7.45
N GLY A 116 17.83 -11.40 -6.26
CA GLY A 116 18.07 -10.18 -5.50
C GLY A 116 16.82 -9.63 -4.80
N ILE A 117 15.73 -10.38 -4.75
CA ILE A 117 14.51 -10.06 -4.01
C ILE A 117 14.59 -10.78 -2.66
N ALA A 118 14.93 -10.04 -1.61
CA ALA A 118 15.04 -10.61 -0.28
C ALA A 118 13.65 -11.10 0.24
N PRO A 119 13.61 -12.14 1.11
CA PRO A 119 12.36 -12.70 1.62
C PRO A 119 11.44 -11.67 2.26
N PHE A 120 12.00 -10.71 3.01
CA PHE A 120 11.21 -9.68 3.67
C PHE A 120 10.54 -8.70 2.68
N VAL A 121 11.13 -8.50 1.50
CA VAL A 121 10.54 -7.65 0.44
C VAL A 121 9.30 -8.31 -0.15
N LEU A 122 9.33 -9.64 -0.36
CA LEU A 122 8.15 -10.41 -0.75
C LEU A 122 7.03 -10.30 0.28
N ILE A 123 7.36 -10.42 1.57
CA ILE A 123 6.38 -10.23 2.63
C ILE A 123 5.82 -8.81 2.58
N ALA A 124 6.68 -7.80 2.52
CA ALA A 124 6.28 -6.39 2.53
C ALA A 124 5.33 -6.02 1.38
N THR A 125 5.55 -6.58 0.19
CA THR A 125 4.71 -6.30 -0.99
C THR A 125 3.43 -7.13 -0.99
N ILE A 126 3.53 -8.44 -0.79
CA ILE A 126 2.37 -9.33 -0.90
C ILE A 126 1.38 -9.14 0.26
N THR A 127 1.81 -8.74 1.46
CA THR A 127 0.90 -8.42 2.57
C THR A 127 0.26 -7.04 2.46
N ASN A 128 0.81 -6.12 1.68
CA ASN A 128 0.29 -4.77 1.51
C ASN A 128 -0.85 -4.71 0.47
N SER A 129 -1.80 -3.80 0.61
CA SER A 129 -2.97 -3.65 -0.29
C SER A 129 -3.09 -2.21 -0.80
N ASN A 130 -3.54 -2.04 -2.05
CA ASN A 130 -3.88 -0.74 -2.59
C ASN A 130 -5.37 -0.45 -2.39
N GLY A 131 -5.70 0.22 -1.28
CA GLY A 131 -7.07 0.52 -0.91
C GLY A 131 -7.80 1.40 -1.92
N SER A 132 -7.14 2.39 -2.51
CA SER A 132 -7.76 3.29 -3.50
C SER A 132 -8.13 2.55 -4.78
N LEU A 133 -7.23 1.70 -5.27
CA LEU A 133 -7.51 0.89 -6.46
C LEU A 133 -8.57 -0.17 -6.14
N TYR A 134 -8.52 -0.79 -4.96
CA TYR A 134 -9.53 -1.73 -4.52
C TYR A 134 -10.94 -1.11 -4.54
N ILE A 135 -11.12 0.10 -3.99
CA ILE A 135 -12.41 0.83 -4.03
C ILE A 135 -12.85 1.08 -5.47
N SER A 136 -11.94 1.53 -6.35
CA SER A 136 -12.25 1.76 -7.76
C SER A 136 -12.71 0.49 -8.46
N LEU A 137 -12.05 -0.64 -8.22
CA LEU A 137 -12.42 -1.93 -8.80
C LEU A 137 -13.72 -2.48 -8.18
N SER A 138 -13.95 -2.26 -6.88
CA SER A 138 -15.17 -2.74 -6.21
C SER A 138 -16.43 -2.04 -6.72
N SER A 139 -16.33 -0.78 -7.13
CA SER A 139 -17.42 -0.04 -7.76
C SER A 139 -17.77 -0.57 -9.16
N GLN A 140 -16.86 -1.29 -9.82
CA GLN A 140 -17.05 -1.82 -11.17
C GLN A 140 -17.38 -3.32 -11.18
N PHE A 141 -16.74 -4.11 -10.32
CA PHE A 141 -16.75 -5.57 -10.36
C PHE A 141 -17.25 -6.22 -9.06
N GLY A 142 -17.51 -5.43 -8.03
CA GLY A 142 -17.97 -5.88 -6.72
C GLY A 142 -19.40 -5.45 -6.41
N ASN A 143 -19.71 -5.51 -5.12
CA ASN A 143 -20.95 -5.02 -4.55
C ASN A 143 -20.68 -4.16 -3.29
N ALA A 144 -21.74 -3.67 -2.63
CA ALA A 144 -21.60 -2.81 -1.45
C ALA A 144 -20.80 -3.49 -0.30
N THR A 145 -20.88 -4.82 -0.17
CA THR A 145 -20.11 -5.55 0.86
C THR A 145 -18.62 -5.62 0.53
N ASP A 146 -18.26 -5.63 -0.76
CA ASP A 146 -16.87 -5.52 -1.21
C ASP A 146 -16.31 -4.12 -0.93
N THR A 147 -17.08 -3.09 -1.25
CA THR A 147 -16.67 -1.71 -0.93
C THR A 147 -16.49 -1.51 0.58
N GLY A 148 -17.37 -2.07 1.40
CA GLY A 148 -17.25 -2.01 2.87
C GLY A 148 -16.04 -2.76 3.43
N ALA A 149 -15.54 -3.79 2.75
CA ALA A 149 -14.36 -4.56 3.17
C ALA A 149 -13.08 -3.73 3.24
N ILE A 150 -13.05 -2.55 2.59
CA ILE A 150 -11.90 -1.63 2.61
C ILE A 150 -11.49 -1.23 4.03
N SER A 151 -12.42 -1.11 4.95
CA SER A 151 -12.14 -0.73 6.34
C SER A 151 -11.17 -1.70 7.03
N ILE A 152 -11.24 -3.00 6.69
CA ILE A 152 -10.31 -4.00 7.21
C ILE A 152 -9.05 -4.09 6.34
N LEU A 153 -9.21 -3.97 5.01
CA LEU A 153 -8.06 -3.97 4.11
C LEU A 153 -7.11 -2.79 4.36
N SER A 154 -7.61 -1.68 4.90
CA SER A 154 -6.77 -0.52 5.29
C SER A 154 -5.77 -0.84 6.40
N LEU A 155 -5.95 -1.92 7.16
CA LEU A 155 -4.94 -2.41 8.11
C LEU A 155 -3.64 -2.85 7.42
N ASN A 156 -3.72 -3.21 6.14
CA ASN A 156 -2.57 -3.62 5.34
C ASN A 156 -1.79 -2.43 4.74
N ASP A 157 -2.25 -1.19 4.93
CA ASP A 157 -1.65 0.00 4.34
C ASP A 157 -0.36 0.46 5.06
N GLY A 158 0.09 -0.24 6.06
CA GLY A 158 1.30 0.07 6.83
C GLY A 158 2.22 -1.14 7.01
N PRO A 159 3.34 -0.97 7.72
CA PRO A 159 4.30 -2.05 7.96
C PRO A 159 3.85 -3.07 9.01
N PHE A 160 2.69 -2.87 9.66
CA PHE A 160 2.24 -3.63 10.83
C PHE A 160 2.22 -5.14 10.57
N PHE A 161 1.50 -5.59 9.54
CA PHE A 161 1.45 -7.01 9.20
C PHE A 161 2.80 -7.57 8.74
N THR A 162 3.60 -6.76 8.04
CA THR A 162 4.95 -7.16 7.65
C THR A 162 5.84 -7.41 8.86
N LEU A 163 5.82 -6.52 9.85
CA LEU A 163 6.60 -6.68 11.09
C LEU A 163 6.15 -7.91 11.89
N ILE A 164 4.84 -8.15 12.01
CA ILE A 164 4.31 -9.38 12.62
C ILE A 164 4.80 -10.61 11.88
N ALA A 165 4.70 -10.61 10.54
CA ALA A 165 5.13 -11.73 9.72
C ALA A 165 6.64 -12.02 9.88
N LEU A 166 7.46 -10.99 9.85
CA LEU A 166 8.92 -11.11 10.00
C LEU A 166 9.32 -11.61 11.38
N GLY A 167 8.73 -11.06 12.44
CA GLY A 167 8.97 -11.51 13.81
C GLY A 167 8.51 -12.95 14.05
N ALA A 168 7.31 -13.32 13.57
CA ALA A 168 6.77 -14.66 13.70
C ALA A 168 7.54 -15.72 12.90
N THR A 169 8.12 -15.33 11.76
CA THR A 169 8.90 -16.23 10.89
C THR A 169 10.38 -16.31 11.25
N GLY A 170 10.88 -15.38 12.07
CA GLY A 170 12.30 -15.26 12.38
C GLY A 170 13.17 -14.75 11.22
N LEU A 171 12.55 -14.18 10.18
CA LEU A 171 13.26 -13.59 9.04
C LEU A 171 13.87 -12.21 9.35
N ALA A 172 13.42 -11.57 10.43
CA ALA A 172 14.03 -10.40 11.03
C ALA A 172 13.81 -10.46 12.56
N ASN A 173 14.71 -9.83 13.29
CA ASN A 173 14.60 -9.74 14.75
C ASN A 173 13.70 -8.54 15.11
N ILE A 174 12.40 -8.78 15.23
CA ILE A 174 11.41 -7.75 15.55
C ILE A 174 11.09 -7.78 17.05
N PRO A 175 11.67 -6.87 17.85
CA PRO A 175 11.34 -6.76 19.26
C PRO A 175 9.86 -6.42 19.47
N ILE A 176 9.26 -6.89 20.55
CA ILE A 176 7.86 -6.57 20.90
C ILE A 176 7.64 -5.05 21.02
N ASN A 177 8.64 -4.30 21.48
CA ASN A 177 8.56 -2.84 21.56
C ASN A 177 8.40 -2.19 20.19
N SER A 178 9.00 -2.74 19.13
CA SER A 178 8.83 -2.24 17.75
C SER A 178 7.42 -2.48 17.25
N LEU A 179 6.79 -3.61 17.59
CA LEU A 179 5.37 -3.84 17.28
C LEU A 179 4.47 -2.87 18.04
N ILE A 180 4.76 -2.61 19.32
CA ILE A 180 4.04 -1.61 20.13
C ILE A 180 4.21 -0.22 19.54
N ALA A 181 5.41 0.15 19.10
CA ALA A 181 5.70 1.45 18.48
C ALA A 181 4.88 1.70 17.19
N VAL A 182 4.59 0.66 16.42
CA VAL A 182 3.69 0.74 15.26
C VAL A 182 2.22 0.73 15.68
N LEU A 183 1.87 -0.10 16.66
CA LEU A 183 0.49 -0.28 17.09
C LEU A 183 -0.07 0.97 17.79
N VAL A 184 0.73 1.66 18.61
CA VAL A 184 0.26 2.83 19.39
C VAL A 184 -0.23 3.97 18.49
N PRO A 185 0.55 4.49 17.50
CA PRO A 185 0.04 5.52 16.59
C PRO A 185 -1.18 5.06 15.78
N LEU A 186 -1.18 3.80 15.34
CA LEU A 186 -2.31 3.22 14.60
C LEU A 186 -3.58 3.20 15.46
N LEU A 187 -3.50 2.80 16.74
CA LEU A 187 -4.61 2.80 17.67
C LEU A 187 -5.09 4.22 18.01
N ILE A 188 -4.18 5.18 18.16
CA ILE A 188 -4.54 6.60 18.35
C ILE A 188 -5.37 7.07 17.15
N GLY A 189 -4.90 6.82 15.93
CA GLY A 189 -5.64 7.15 14.72
C GLY A 189 -7.00 6.46 14.67
N PHE A 190 -7.05 5.16 14.97
CA PHE A 190 -8.28 4.36 14.98
C PHE A 190 -9.32 4.91 15.97
N VAL A 191 -8.93 5.14 17.21
CA VAL A 191 -9.86 5.62 18.25
C VAL A 191 -10.35 7.02 17.87
N TRP A 192 -9.46 7.95 17.59
CA TRP A 192 -9.83 9.33 17.28
C TRP A 192 -10.63 9.46 15.98
N GLY A 193 -10.22 8.75 14.91
CA GLY A 193 -10.93 8.75 13.63
C GLY A 193 -12.34 8.15 13.71
N ASN A 194 -12.62 7.27 14.68
CA ASN A 194 -13.97 6.75 14.92
C ASN A 194 -14.82 7.64 15.83
N LEU A 195 -14.19 8.46 16.68
CA LEU A 195 -14.87 9.41 17.54
C LEU A 195 -15.15 10.74 16.85
N ASP A 196 -14.25 11.17 15.94
CA ASP A 196 -14.30 12.48 15.30
C ASP A 196 -14.12 12.36 13.78
N LYS A 197 -15.21 12.61 13.05
CA LYS A 197 -15.19 12.64 11.58
C LYS A 197 -14.29 13.75 11.05
N GLY A 198 -14.25 14.93 11.70
CA GLY A 198 -13.39 16.05 11.29
C GLY A 198 -11.91 15.68 11.34
N PHE A 199 -11.49 14.97 12.39
CA PHE A 199 -10.14 14.44 12.50
C PHE A 199 -9.84 13.42 11.39
N ARG A 200 -10.76 12.49 11.12
CA ARG A 200 -10.62 11.51 10.02
C ARG A 200 -10.44 12.21 8.67
N ASP A 201 -11.28 13.20 8.37
CA ASP A 201 -11.23 13.94 7.11
C ASP A 201 -9.92 14.77 6.99
N ALA A 202 -9.43 15.35 8.08
CA ALA A 202 -8.14 16.04 8.15
C ALA A 202 -6.98 15.06 7.89
N CYS A 203 -6.98 13.88 8.52
CA CYS A 203 -5.99 12.84 8.28
C CYS A 203 -5.97 12.41 6.82
N LYS A 204 -7.14 12.18 6.22
CA LYS A 204 -7.26 11.83 4.79
C LYS A 204 -6.65 12.91 3.90
N THR A 205 -6.87 14.18 4.22
CA THR A 205 -6.31 15.32 3.48
C THR A 205 -4.80 15.43 3.67
N ALA A 206 -4.28 15.11 4.86
CA ALA A 206 -2.86 15.17 5.18
C ALA A 206 -2.04 14.02 4.58
N GLN A 207 -2.65 12.87 4.26
CA GLN A 207 -1.97 11.67 3.76
C GLN A 207 -0.99 11.94 2.61
N PRO A 208 -1.34 12.70 1.55
CA PRO A 208 -0.42 12.98 0.45
C PRO A 208 0.84 13.73 0.90
N ILE A 209 0.71 14.66 1.83
CA ILE A 209 1.83 15.47 2.34
C ILE A 209 2.76 14.60 3.18
N VAL A 210 2.21 13.80 4.08
CA VAL A 210 2.97 12.88 4.93
C VAL A 210 3.75 11.89 4.05
N THR A 211 3.09 11.29 3.05
CA THR A 211 3.70 10.37 2.08
C THR A 211 4.85 11.04 1.32
N PHE A 212 4.64 12.27 0.85
CA PHE A 212 5.64 13.04 0.11
C PHE A 212 6.93 13.23 0.92
N PHE A 213 6.84 13.75 2.15
CA PHE A 213 8.04 14.02 2.97
C PHE A 213 8.71 12.74 3.47
N MET A 214 7.94 11.71 3.80
CA MET A 214 8.49 10.39 4.14
C MET A 214 9.32 9.82 3.00
N THR A 215 8.83 9.92 1.77
CA THR A 215 9.52 9.41 0.59
C THR A 215 10.79 10.20 0.27
N ILE A 216 10.81 11.51 0.48
CA ILE A 216 12.03 12.31 0.33
C ILE A 216 13.11 11.82 1.30
N SER A 217 12.78 11.56 2.57
CA SER A 217 13.77 11.13 3.56
C SER A 217 14.36 9.74 3.25
N ILE A 218 13.63 8.88 2.55
CA ILE A 218 14.14 7.62 2.04
C ILE A 218 15.05 7.86 0.83
N GLY A 219 14.61 8.68 -0.14
CA GLY A 219 15.38 9.02 -1.33
C GLY A 219 16.69 9.73 -1.03
N ALA A 220 16.71 10.54 0.04
CA ALA A 220 17.93 11.24 0.50
C ALA A 220 19.05 10.29 0.95
N LYS A 221 18.72 9.02 1.22
CA LYS A 221 19.68 7.96 1.61
C LYS A 221 19.91 6.93 0.49
N THR A 222 19.43 7.21 -0.73
CA THR A 222 19.47 6.28 -1.87
C THR A 222 20.22 6.94 -3.04
N ASP A 223 20.95 6.16 -3.83
CA ASP A 223 21.63 6.63 -5.05
C ASP A 223 20.96 6.14 -6.34
N VAL A 224 21.26 6.80 -7.46
CA VAL A 224 20.70 6.46 -8.79
C VAL A 224 21.04 5.03 -9.22
N LYS A 225 22.26 4.54 -8.91
CA LYS A 225 22.68 3.19 -9.27
C LYS A 225 21.79 2.14 -8.62
N THR A 226 21.46 2.34 -7.35
CA THR A 226 20.54 1.46 -6.60
C THR A 226 19.16 1.40 -7.27
N ILE A 227 18.62 2.56 -7.68
CA ILE A 227 17.31 2.62 -8.37
C ILE A 227 17.36 1.82 -9.70
N VAL A 228 18.40 2.02 -10.51
CA VAL A 228 18.55 1.32 -11.80
C VAL A 228 18.70 -0.18 -11.58
N THR A 229 19.50 -0.60 -10.62
CA THR A 229 19.71 -2.03 -10.32
C THR A 229 18.43 -2.68 -9.77
N ALA A 230 17.69 -1.98 -8.91
CA ALA A 230 16.43 -2.46 -8.36
C ALA A 230 15.31 -2.60 -9.40
N GLY A 231 15.37 -1.83 -10.49
CA GLY A 231 14.31 -1.79 -11.50
C GLY A 231 13.99 -3.16 -12.08
N ALA A 232 15.00 -3.93 -12.49
CA ALA A 232 14.81 -5.27 -13.08
C ALA A 232 14.21 -6.25 -12.07
N SER A 233 14.75 -6.34 -10.86
CA SER A 233 14.23 -7.22 -9.80
C SER A 233 12.86 -6.75 -9.29
N GLY A 234 12.60 -5.44 -9.28
CA GLY A 234 11.28 -4.86 -8.97
C GLY A 234 10.22 -5.24 -10.00
N ILE A 235 10.56 -5.30 -11.30
CA ILE A 235 9.64 -5.80 -12.34
C ILE A 235 9.32 -7.28 -12.10
N VAL A 236 10.33 -8.12 -11.83
CA VAL A 236 10.11 -9.54 -11.51
C VAL A 236 9.21 -9.68 -10.28
N LEU A 237 9.47 -8.93 -9.24
CA LEU A 237 8.65 -8.88 -8.03
C LEU A 237 7.20 -8.50 -8.37
N GLY A 238 6.99 -7.47 -9.20
CA GLY A 238 5.68 -7.03 -9.66
C GLY A 238 4.92 -8.09 -10.45
N LEU A 239 5.61 -8.84 -11.29
CA LEU A 239 5.01 -9.97 -12.01
C LEU A 239 4.63 -11.12 -11.06
N ILE A 240 5.47 -11.43 -10.07
CA ILE A 240 5.17 -12.41 -9.02
C ILE A 240 3.93 -11.95 -8.23
N SER A 241 3.90 -10.70 -7.77
CA SER A 241 2.77 -10.14 -7.02
C SER A 241 1.49 -10.15 -7.87
N ALA A 242 1.54 -9.73 -9.13
CA ALA A 242 0.39 -9.79 -10.04
C ALA A 242 -0.09 -11.24 -10.26
N ALA A 243 0.80 -12.21 -10.33
CA ALA A 243 0.43 -13.62 -10.45
C ALA A 243 -0.31 -14.12 -9.19
N THR A 244 -0.01 -13.58 -8.01
CA THR A 244 -0.75 -13.92 -6.78
C THR A 244 -2.23 -13.52 -6.85
N ALA A 245 -2.61 -12.54 -7.68
CA ALA A 245 -4.01 -12.19 -7.90
C ALA A 245 -4.86 -13.37 -8.36
N VAL A 246 -4.26 -14.28 -9.16
CA VAL A 246 -4.92 -15.51 -9.59
C VAL A 246 -5.18 -16.45 -8.40
N ILE A 247 -4.18 -16.60 -7.53
CA ILE A 247 -4.29 -17.43 -6.31
C ILE A 247 -5.36 -16.83 -5.39
N PHE A 248 -5.31 -15.52 -5.17
CA PHE A 248 -6.29 -14.80 -4.35
C PHE A 248 -7.71 -14.97 -4.88
N PHE A 249 -7.91 -14.86 -6.19
CA PHE A 249 -9.23 -15.09 -6.80
C PHE A 249 -9.81 -16.45 -6.42
N PHE A 250 -9.06 -17.52 -6.59
CA PHE A 250 -9.56 -18.87 -6.30
C PHE A 250 -9.73 -19.13 -4.80
N VAL A 251 -8.74 -18.78 -3.98
CA VAL A 251 -8.77 -19.05 -2.53
C VAL A 251 -9.87 -18.25 -1.85
N ILE A 252 -10.00 -16.96 -2.15
CA ILE A 252 -11.01 -16.12 -1.54
C ILE A 252 -12.42 -16.57 -1.96
N ASN A 253 -12.65 -16.86 -3.25
CA ASN A 253 -13.93 -17.36 -3.69
C ASN A 253 -14.26 -18.75 -3.11
N LEU A 254 -13.27 -19.56 -2.73
CA LEU A 254 -13.52 -20.81 -2.01
C LEU A 254 -14.07 -20.55 -0.61
N LEU A 255 -13.52 -19.54 0.07
CA LEU A 255 -13.89 -19.20 1.45
C LEU A 255 -15.18 -18.37 1.54
N LEU A 256 -15.53 -17.61 0.50
CA LEU A 256 -16.74 -16.79 0.50
C LEU A 256 -18.01 -17.62 0.21
N PRO A 257 -19.17 -17.24 0.80
CA PRO A 257 -20.47 -17.79 0.46
C PRO A 257 -20.73 -17.67 -1.05
N LYS A 258 -21.35 -18.68 -1.66
CA LYS A 258 -21.55 -18.74 -3.13
C LYS A 258 -22.13 -17.46 -3.73
N LYS A 259 -23.14 -16.86 -3.07
CA LYS A 259 -23.83 -15.64 -3.49
C LYS A 259 -22.97 -14.35 -3.44
N GLU A 260 -21.86 -14.38 -2.72
CA GLU A 260 -20.95 -13.24 -2.53
C GLU A 260 -19.65 -13.36 -3.35
N ARG A 261 -19.47 -14.47 -4.05
CA ARG A 261 -18.29 -14.72 -4.90
C ARG A 261 -18.27 -13.80 -6.10
N ASN A 262 -17.10 -13.19 -6.36
CA ASN A 262 -16.91 -12.28 -7.49
C ASN A 262 -15.41 -12.14 -7.83
N ALA A 263 -15.08 -11.18 -8.70
CA ALA A 263 -13.71 -10.95 -9.11
C ALA A 263 -12.85 -10.22 -8.07
N MET A 264 -13.43 -9.71 -6.98
CA MET A 264 -12.71 -8.85 -6.02
C MET A 264 -11.58 -9.58 -5.27
N GLY A 265 -11.63 -10.93 -5.22
CA GLY A 265 -10.46 -11.70 -4.77
C GLY A 265 -9.20 -11.43 -5.60
N ALA A 266 -9.32 -11.22 -6.92
CA ALA A 266 -8.17 -10.85 -7.74
C ALA A 266 -7.72 -9.39 -7.50
N ALA A 267 -8.65 -8.50 -7.21
CA ALA A 267 -8.35 -7.08 -6.99
C ALA A 267 -7.37 -6.82 -5.83
N ILE A 268 -7.33 -7.71 -4.83
CA ILE A 268 -6.38 -7.58 -3.72
C ILE A 268 -4.94 -7.98 -4.10
N GLY A 269 -4.69 -8.50 -5.29
CA GLY A 269 -3.34 -8.72 -5.81
C GLY A 269 -2.54 -7.43 -6.02
N THR A 270 -3.19 -6.28 -5.89
CA THR A 270 -2.53 -4.97 -5.96
C THR A 270 -1.78 -4.64 -4.68
N THR A 271 -0.66 -3.92 -4.83
CA THR A 271 0.14 -3.38 -3.73
C THR A 271 0.11 -1.85 -3.81
N ALA A 272 -0.01 -1.18 -2.68
CA ALA A 272 0.08 0.27 -2.62
C ALA A 272 1.53 0.72 -2.67
N LEU A 273 1.77 1.91 -3.21
CA LEU A 273 3.12 2.50 -3.26
C LEU A 273 3.71 2.83 -1.88
N ASN A 274 2.87 2.89 -0.84
CA ASN A 274 3.33 3.01 0.53
C ASN A 274 4.11 1.76 1.02
N SER A 275 4.00 0.61 0.33
CA SER A 275 4.86 -0.55 0.58
C SER A 275 6.35 -0.22 0.46
N ALA A 276 6.71 0.76 -0.38
CA ALA A 276 8.07 1.27 -0.51
C ALA A 276 8.64 1.88 0.78
N MET A 277 7.80 2.19 1.76
CA MET A 277 8.21 2.72 3.06
C MET A 277 8.42 1.62 4.10
N THR A 278 7.88 0.43 3.86
CA THR A 278 7.96 -0.72 4.77
C THR A 278 9.39 -1.18 5.04
N PRO A 279 10.32 -1.24 4.05
CA PRO A 279 11.72 -1.58 4.33
C PRO A 279 12.39 -0.68 5.36
N ALA A 280 12.12 0.62 5.34
CA ALA A 280 12.66 1.54 6.33
C ALA A 280 12.07 1.28 7.73
N ALA A 281 10.78 0.97 7.84
CA ALA A 281 10.16 0.59 9.11
C ALA A 281 10.70 -0.74 9.66
N VAL A 282 11.04 -1.69 8.79
CA VAL A 282 11.71 -2.93 9.18
C VAL A 282 13.10 -2.65 9.74
N ALA A 283 13.87 -1.76 9.10
CA ALA A 283 15.21 -1.38 9.55
C ALA A 283 15.20 -0.58 10.87
N GLU A 284 14.15 0.18 11.16
CA GLU A 284 13.95 0.81 12.48
C GLU A 284 13.73 -0.23 13.58
N ALA A 285 13.10 -1.36 13.25
CA ALA A 285 12.86 -2.45 14.19
C ALA A 285 14.07 -3.40 14.31
N ASP A 286 14.76 -3.65 13.21
CA ASP A 286 15.95 -4.49 13.12
C ASP A 286 17.01 -3.78 12.27
N THR A 287 17.99 -3.16 12.93
CA THR A 287 19.04 -2.37 12.27
C THR A 287 19.92 -3.17 11.32
N THR A 288 19.97 -4.51 11.43
CA THR A 288 20.69 -5.36 10.48
C THR A 288 20.08 -5.34 9.09
N MET A 289 18.82 -4.91 8.96
CA MET A 289 18.12 -4.76 7.69
C MET A 289 18.40 -3.43 7.00
N ALA A 290 19.12 -2.50 7.63
CA ALA A 290 19.33 -1.13 7.12
C ALA A 290 20.03 -1.11 5.75
N GLU A 291 20.96 -2.01 5.48
CA GLU A 291 21.70 -2.11 4.21
C GLU A 291 20.78 -2.46 3.02
N PHE A 292 19.67 -3.15 3.28
CA PHE A 292 18.71 -3.56 2.24
C PHE A 292 17.71 -2.47 1.89
N VAL A 293 17.53 -1.44 2.74
CA VAL A 293 16.46 -0.44 2.59
C VAL A 293 16.46 0.24 1.22
N PRO A 294 17.55 0.76 0.68
CA PRO A 294 17.53 1.47 -0.61
C PRO A 294 17.05 0.56 -1.74
N MET A 295 17.60 -0.65 -1.84
CA MET A 295 17.24 -1.63 -2.87
C MET A 295 15.79 -2.09 -2.71
N ALA A 296 15.39 -2.47 -1.51
CA ALA A 296 14.05 -2.95 -1.20
C ALA A 296 12.98 -1.88 -1.46
N THR A 297 13.25 -0.62 -1.10
CA THR A 297 12.36 0.52 -1.38
C THR A 297 12.11 0.68 -2.88
N ALA A 298 13.17 0.65 -3.68
CA ALA A 298 13.05 0.78 -5.12
C ALA A 298 12.34 -0.44 -5.76
N GLN A 299 12.58 -1.64 -5.25
CA GLN A 299 11.87 -2.86 -5.67
C GLN A 299 10.37 -2.77 -5.35
N CYS A 300 10.00 -2.38 -4.13
CA CYS A 300 8.59 -2.21 -3.75
C CYS A 300 7.90 -1.13 -4.58
N ALA A 301 8.56 0.00 -4.84
CA ALA A 301 7.99 1.07 -5.67
C ALA A 301 7.74 0.59 -7.12
N THR A 302 8.69 -0.12 -7.72
CA THR A 302 8.55 -0.68 -9.06
C THR A 302 7.45 -1.75 -9.13
N GLU A 303 7.43 -2.64 -8.15
CA GLU A 303 6.41 -3.70 -7.99
C GLU A 303 5.00 -3.11 -7.95
N SER A 304 4.80 -2.07 -7.13
CA SER A 304 3.50 -1.43 -6.98
C SER A 304 2.98 -0.83 -8.29
N ILE A 305 3.86 -0.29 -9.13
CA ILE A 305 3.47 0.20 -10.46
C ILE A 305 3.02 -0.96 -11.35
N ILE A 306 3.75 -2.07 -11.36
CA ILE A 306 3.42 -3.23 -12.18
C ILE A 306 2.07 -3.81 -11.76
N THR A 307 1.82 -3.98 -10.46
CA THR A 307 0.54 -4.49 -9.96
C THR A 307 -0.60 -3.52 -10.21
N LEU A 308 -0.38 -2.19 -10.08
CA LEU A 308 -1.34 -1.15 -10.42
C LEU A 308 -1.80 -1.24 -11.89
N LEU A 309 -0.88 -1.57 -12.80
CA LEU A 309 -1.17 -1.70 -14.22
C LEU A 309 -1.83 -3.04 -14.56
N LEU A 310 -1.35 -4.16 -14.00
CA LEU A 310 -1.79 -5.50 -14.39
C LEU A 310 -3.05 -5.97 -13.68
N CYS A 311 -3.20 -5.70 -12.37
CA CYS A 311 -4.30 -6.27 -11.59
C CYS A 311 -5.70 -5.84 -12.04
N PRO A 312 -5.95 -4.60 -12.53
CA PRO A 312 -7.25 -4.25 -13.12
C PRO A 312 -7.65 -5.16 -14.29
N PHE A 313 -6.70 -5.47 -15.18
CA PHE A 313 -6.96 -6.37 -16.32
C PHE A 313 -7.21 -7.81 -15.85
N ILE A 314 -6.45 -8.29 -14.86
CA ILE A 314 -6.65 -9.62 -14.27
C ILE A 314 -8.02 -9.69 -13.62
N THR A 315 -8.41 -8.67 -12.83
CA THR A 315 -9.74 -8.58 -12.20
C THR A 315 -10.85 -8.56 -13.23
N ALA A 316 -10.74 -7.74 -14.29
CA ALA A 316 -11.73 -7.69 -15.37
C ALA A 316 -11.84 -9.02 -16.13
N ALA A 317 -10.73 -9.73 -16.32
CA ALA A 317 -10.74 -11.05 -16.96
C ALA A 317 -11.50 -12.08 -16.11
N PHE A 318 -11.28 -12.09 -14.79
CA PHE A 318 -12.03 -12.95 -13.86
C PHE A 318 -13.50 -12.54 -13.74
N ASP A 319 -13.80 -11.27 -13.81
CA ASP A 319 -15.18 -10.79 -13.82
C ASP A 319 -15.93 -11.31 -15.04
N LYS A 320 -15.38 -11.17 -16.25
CA LYS A 320 -15.93 -11.77 -17.48
C LYS A 320 -16.10 -13.28 -17.38
N TYR A 321 -15.13 -13.97 -16.74
CA TYR A 321 -15.25 -15.41 -16.48
C TYR A 321 -16.43 -15.74 -15.59
N MET A 322 -16.63 -15.00 -14.49
CA MET A 322 -17.75 -15.19 -13.55
C MET A 322 -19.09 -14.91 -14.23
N GLN A 323 -19.20 -13.83 -15.01
CA GLN A 323 -20.38 -13.49 -15.81
C GLN A 323 -20.73 -14.62 -16.80
N LYS A 324 -19.77 -15.04 -17.63
CA LYS A 324 -19.98 -16.11 -18.62
C LYS A 324 -20.42 -17.44 -18.00
N LYS A 325 -19.96 -17.73 -16.77
CA LYS A 325 -20.30 -18.97 -16.05
C LYS A 325 -21.50 -18.80 -15.14
N GLN A 326 -22.12 -17.61 -15.07
CA GLN A 326 -23.23 -17.28 -14.16
C GLN A 326 -22.96 -17.70 -12.71
N LYS A 327 -21.75 -17.35 -12.21
CA LYS A 327 -21.31 -17.72 -10.87
C LYS A 327 -21.34 -16.52 -9.91
N GLY A 328 -21.45 -16.82 -8.62
CA GLY A 328 -21.35 -15.81 -7.56
C GLY A 328 -22.47 -14.78 -7.64
N ILE A 329 -22.11 -13.50 -7.62
CA ILE A 329 -23.06 -12.38 -7.73
C ILE A 329 -23.85 -12.40 -9.05
N TYR A 330 -23.38 -13.10 -10.07
CA TYR A 330 -24.05 -13.28 -11.38
C TYR A 330 -24.91 -14.55 -11.46
N SER A 331 -25.01 -15.32 -10.38
CA SER A 331 -25.91 -16.47 -10.29
C SER A 331 -27.34 -16.05 -9.97
N PRO A 332 -28.38 -16.89 -10.27
CA PRO A 332 -29.75 -16.62 -9.85
C PRO A 332 -29.89 -16.36 -8.35
N GLU A 333 -29.14 -17.09 -7.52
CA GLU A 333 -29.09 -16.88 -6.06
C GLU A 333 -28.47 -15.54 -5.68
N GLY A 334 -27.38 -15.13 -6.37
CA GLY A 334 -26.74 -13.84 -6.18
C GLY A 334 -27.64 -12.68 -6.54
N TRP A 335 -28.38 -12.77 -7.64
CA TRP A 335 -29.35 -11.76 -8.07
C TRP A 335 -30.53 -11.63 -7.09
N ALA A 336 -31.04 -12.76 -6.62
CA ALA A 336 -32.13 -12.77 -5.62
C ALA A 336 -31.67 -12.11 -4.31
N TYR A 337 -30.42 -12.38 -3.90
CA TYR A 337 -29.84 -11.79 -2.72
C TYR A 337 -29.60 -10.27 -2.86
N ALA A 338 -29.10 -9.80 -3.99
CA ALA A 338 -28.89 -8.38 -4.26
C ALA A 338 -30.20 -7.57 -4.18
N LYS A 339 -31.30 -8.11 -4.71
CA LYS A 339 -32.64 -7.48 -4.60
C LYS A 339 -33.13 -7.34 -3.16
N VAL A 340 -32.89 -8.34 -2.31
CA VAL A 340 -33.31 -8.31 -0.90
C VAL A 340 -32.41 -7.38 -0.07
N ALA A 341 -31.12 -7.29 -0.39
CA ALA A 341 -30.16 -6.45 0.31
C ALA A 341 -30.22 -4.96 -0.08
N GLY A 342 -31.11 -4.57 -1.03
CA GLY A 342 -31.22 -3.18 -1.50
C GLY A 342 -30.02 -2.72 -2.34
N ASN A 343 -29.24 -3.65 -2.85
CA ASN A 343 -28.09 -3.41 -3.72
C ASN A 343 -28.55 -3.48 -5.20
N ASN A 344 -29.26 -2.45 -5.65
CA ASN A 344 -29.51 -2.20 -7.08
C ASN A 344 -28.53 -1.18 -7.62
#